data_c5c948b430c749e5c5386b486d3cc7e2
#
_entry.id   c5c948b430c749e5c5386b486d3cc7e2
#
_cell.length_a   1.000
_cell.length_b   1.000
_cell.length_c   1.000
_cell.angle_alpha   90.00
_cell.angle_beta   90.00
_cell.angle_gamma   90.00
#
_symmetry.space_group_name_H-M   'P 1'
#
loop_
_entity.id
_entity.type
_entity.pdbx_description
1 polymer ?
#
loop_
_entity_poly.entity_id
_entity_poly.type
_entity_poly.pdbx_seq_one_letter_code
_entity_poly.pdbx_strand_id
1 'polypeptide(L)'
;MKKARLYFIIGILTILVLDCILLLGIIAYFLYKNNSGDAGVFATLMGILLTIFIAIVPVVSTKLKGFTFVERHLDDVHFVDRDVEYTKLANLIQFDEERIIHIAGNFGMGKTLFMKMACDRINYVDKKRWKSYAAFYFSNNHTKAITQSISDKFCGQPNASVQDISRKLHSATLKKSIILFIDNISKIDLNECTEFAKAFVKCNKNNQIIIAIDSSDDAFHIEPGEFREKEVRLLANSYDIEMESSDIYEISELSNGYPVYARYSVEAYTKGIKIADYNNLENYIANLVDSLNNLEKSSLSIIICLSLLLQDGIETKLLL
;
A
#
# COMPACT_ATOMS: atom_id res chain seq x y z
N MET A 1 -18.62 -4.03 -1.72
CA MET A 1 -18.54 -5.48 -2.07
C MET A 1 -17.97 -6.38 -0.96
N LYS A 2 -16.96 -5.97 -0.16
CA LYS A 2 -16.41 -6.79 0.95
C LYS A 2 -17.48 -7.11 2.01
N LYS A 3 -18.24 -6.12 2.45
CA LYS A 3 -19.31 -6.32 3.45
C LYS A 3 -20.38 -7.31 2.97
N ALA A 4 -20.84 -7.19 1.73
CA ALA A 4 -21.86 -8.10 1.18
C ALA A 4 -21.36 -9.56 1.08
N ARG A 5 -20.10 -9.79 0.71
CA ARG A 5 -19.51 -11.15 0.69
C ARG A 5 -19.25 -11.70 2.08
N LEU A 6 -18.81 -10.85 3.01
CA LEU A 6 -18.66 -11.23 4.41
C LEU A 6 -20.03 -11.60 5.01
N TYR A 7 -21.06 -10.80 4.77
CA TYR A 7 -22.42 -11.11 5.20
C TYR A 7 -22.96 -12.37 4.53
N PHE A 8 -22.63 -12.61 3.27
CA PHE A 8 -23.01 -13.84 2.57
C PHE A 8 -22.35 -15.09 3.20
N ILE A 9 -21.04 -15.02 3.51
CA ILE A 9 -20.31 -16.11 4.18
C ILE A 9 -20.83 -16.32 5.60
N ILE A 10 -21.04 -15.25 6.36
CA ILE A 10 -21.63 -15.32 7.69
C ILE A 10 -23.05 -15.91 7.59
N GLY A 11 -23.84 -15.52 6.60
CA GLY A 11 -25.15 -16.07 6.34
C GLY A 11 -25.13 -17.58 6.09
N ILE A 12 -24.23 -18.07 5.24
CA ILE A 12 -24.05 -19.51 5.00
C ILE A 12 -23.65 -20.25 6.29
N LEU A 13 -22.68 -19.70 7.03
CA LEU A 13 -22.26 -20.27 8.32
C LEU A 13 -23.42 -20.33 9.33
N THR A 14 -24.22 -19.27 9.40
CA THR A 14 -25.38 -19.21 10.30
C THR A 14 -26.43 -20.24 9.92
N ILE A 15 -26.70 -20.41 8.62
CA ILE A 15 -27.64 -21.43 8.13
C ILE A 15 -27.12 -22.83 8.50
N LEU A 16 -25.85 -23.14 8.27
CA LEU A 16 -25.25 -24.44 8.63
C LEU A 16 -25.33 -24.72 10.13
N VAL A 17 -25.10 -23.72 10.99
CA VAL A 17 -25.24 -23.86 12.44
C VAL A 17 -26.70 -24.15 12.83
N LEU A 18 -27.65 -23.44 12.23
CA LEU A 18 -29.08 -23.67 12.46
C LEU A 18 -29.51 -25.07 12.03
N ASP A 19 -29.02 -25.54 10.88
CA ASP A 19 -29.31 -26.93 10.42
C ASP A 19 -28.72 -27.96 11.37
N CYS A 20 -27.53 -27.74 11.92
CA CYS A 20 -26.94 -28.63 12.93
C CYS A 20 -27.78 -28.67 14.22
N ILE A 21 -28.27 -27.52 14.69
CA ILE A 21 -29.10 -27.43 15.89
C ILE A 21 -30.44 -28.17 15.66
N LEU A 22 -31.05 -27.98 14.49
CA LEU A 22 -32.32 -28.63 14.11
C LEU A 22 -32.16 -30.15 14.06
N LEU A 23 -31.08 -30.65 13.44
CA LEU A 23 -30.76 -32.08 13.39
C LEU A 23 -30.53 -32.69 14.77
N LEU A 24 -29.83 -31.96 15.67
CA LEU A 24 -29.65 -32.38 17.06
C LEU A 24 -31.00 -32.47 17.78
N GLY A 25 -31.90 -31.51 17.57
CA GLY A 25 -33.25 -31.56 18.11
C GLY A 25 -34.05 -32.76 17.63
N ILE A 26 -33.94 -33.09 16.33
CA ILE A 26 -34.59 -34.30 15.74
C ILE A 26 -34.01 -35.59 16.33
N ILE A 27 -32.70 -35.69 16.47
CA ILE A 27 -32.06 -36.84 17.13
C ILE A 27 -32.56 -37.03 18.54
N ALA A 28 -32.58 -35.92 19.33
CA ALA A 28 -33.06 -35.95 20.71
C ALA A 28 -34.55 -36.39 20.78
N TYR A 29 -35.40 -35.93 19.87
CA TYR A 29 -36.80 -36.33 19.76
C TYR A 29 -36.96 -37.83 19.50
N PHE A 30 -36.19 -38.42 18.53
CA PHE A 30 -36.26 -39.85 18.23
C PHE A 30 -35.73 -40.72 19.37
N LEU A 31 -34.66 -40.25 20.05
CA LEU A 31 -34.14 -40.91 21.27
C LEU A 31 -35.19 -40.90 22.39
N TYR A 32 -35.85 -39.75 22.60
CA TYR A 32 -36.91 -39.64 23.62
C TYR A 32 -38.10 -40.58 23.31
N LYS A 33 -38.43 -40.76 22.03
CA LYS A 33 -39.53 -41.62 21.58
C LYS A 33 -39.14 -43.11 21.51
N ASN A 34 -37.95 -43.47 21.94
CA ASN A 34 -37.41 -44.85 21.98
C ASN A 34 -37.26 -45.51 20.56
N ASN A 35 -37.11 -44.66 19.52
CA ASN A 35 -36.89 -45.11 18.15
C ASN A 35 -35.42 -45.02 17.77
N SER A 36 -34.59 -45.94 18.29
CA SER A 36 -33.14 -45.91 18.17
C SER A 36 -32.60 -46.06 16.73
N GLY A 37 -33.40 -46.73 15.84
CA GLY A 37 -33.03 -46.89 14.45
C GLY A 37 -32.93 -45.55 13.69
N ASP A 38 -34.01 -44.76 13.80
CA ASP A 38 -34.06 -43.44 13.13
C ASP A 38 -33.08 -42.45 13.74
N ALA A 39 -32.86 -42.51 15.07
CA ALA A 39 -31.84 -41.70 15.74
C ALA A 39 -30.43 -42.00 15.18
N GLY A 40 -30.12 -43.27 14.85
CA GLY A 40 -28.85 -43.66 14.23
C GLY A 40 -28.63 -43.05 12.85
N VAL A 41 -29.69 -43.01 12.01
CA VAL A 41 -29.62 -42.38 10.68
C VAL A 41 -29.34 -40.89 10.80
N PHE A 42 -30.01 -40.16 11.69
CA PHE A 42 -29.79 -38.73 11.90
C PHE A 42 -28.42 -38.44 12.49
N ALA A 43 -27.88 -39.29 13.39
CA ALA A 43 -26.51 -39.15 13.90
C ALA A 43 -25.46 -39.31 12.80
N THR A 44 -25.70 -40.24 11.86
CA THR A 44 -24.80 -40.40 10.69
C THR A 44 -24.83 -39.18 9.78
N LEU A 45 -26.01 -38.63 9.48
CA LEU A 45 -26.16 -37.38 8.71
C LEU A 45 -25.47 -36.21 9.37
N MET A 46 -25.56 -36.08 10.69
CA MET A 46 -24.82 -35.07 11.47
C MET A 46 -23.31 -35.24 11.34
N GLY A 47 -22.80 -36.46 11.39
CA GLY A 47 -21.37 -36.75 11.18
C GLY A 47 -20.89 -36.32 9.80
N ILE A 48 -21.66 -36.55 8.76
CA ILE A 48 -21.38 -36.13 7.39
C ILE A 48 -21.35 -34.57 7.31
N LEU A 49 -22.36 -33.89 7.83
CA LEU A 49 -22.44 -32.44 7.84
C LEU A 49 -21.29 -31.79 8.60
N LEU A 50 -20.93 -32.35 9.77
CA LEU A 50 -19.79 -31.88 10.55
C LEU A 50 -18.47 -32.05 9.79
N THR A 51 -18.30 -33.15 9.09
CA THR A 51 -17.10 -33.41 8.27
C THR A 51 -17.00 -32.38 7.13
N ILE A 52 -18.11 -32.12 6.44
CA ILE A 52 -18.18 -31.06 5.39
C ILE A 52 -17.85 -29.68 5.97
N PHE A 53 -18.39 -29.35 7.14
CA PHE A 53 -18.12 -28.10 7.82
C PHE A 53 -16.63 -27.94 8.17
N ILE A 54 -16.01 -28.98 8.77
CA ILE A 54 -14.58 -28.99 9.10
C ILE A 54 -13.72 -28.85 7.84
N ALA A 55 -14.12 -29.41 6.72
CA ALA A 55 -13.41 -29.27 5.44
C ALA A 55 -13.57 -27.87 4.82
N ILE A 56 -14.72 -27.24 4.95
CA ILE A 56 -15.02 -25.93 4.35
C ILE A 56 -14.38 -24.77 5.15
N VAL A 57 -14.37 -24.83 6.48
CA VAL A 57 -13.88 -23.76 7.34
C VAL A 57 -12.42 -23.35 7.04
N PRO A 58 -11.45 -24.25 6.88
CA PRO A 58 -10.09 -23.89 6.51
C PRO A 58 -10.01 -23.23 5.12
N VAL A 59 -10.76 -23.74 4.14
CA VAL A 59 -10.80 -23.19 2.78
C VAL A 59 -11.37 -21.77 2.77
N VAL A 60 -12.44 -21.53 3.54
CA VAL A 60 -13.02 -20.19 3.69
C VAL A 60 -12.07 -19.27 4.47
N SER A 61 -11.46 -19.74 5.55
CA SER A 61 -10.55 -18.95 6.37
C SER A 61 -9.28 -18.57 5.61
N THR A 62 -8.72 -19.46 4.79
CA THR A 62 -7.54 -19.15 3.95
C THR A 62 -7.89 -18.14 2.85
N LYS A 63 -9.08 -18.26 2.24
CA LYS A 63 -9.57 -17.24 1.30
C LYS A 63 -9.84 -15.89 1.97
N LEU A 64 -10.38 -15.87 3.18
CA LEU A 64 -10.57 -14.64 3.96
C LEU A 64 -9.23 -14.00 4.36
N LYS A 65 -8.24 -14.78 4.79
CA LYS A 65 -6.87 -14.29 5.06
C LYS A 65 -6.22 -13.71 3.81
N GLY A 66 -6.43 -14.31 2.63
CA GLY A 66 -5.94 -13.76 1.36
C GLY A 66 -6.49 -12.36 1.03
N PHE A 67 -7.65 -11.97 1.55
CA PHE A 67 -8.21 -10.61 1.37
C PHE A 67 -7.60 -9.54 2.27
N THR A 68 -6.79 -9.91 3.27
CA THR A 68 -6.14 -8.94 4.17
C THR A 68 -4.87 -8.33 3.59
N PHE A 69 -4.35 -8.84 2.45
CA PHE A 69 -3.16 -8.30 1.80
C PHE A 69 -3.37 -6.97 1.08
N VAL A 70 -4.61 -6.59 0.81
CA VAL A 70 -4.91 -5.30 0.18
C VAL A 70 -5.09 -4.28 1.30
N GLU A 71 -3.98 -3.69 1.70
CA GLU A 71 -3.93 -2.64 2.72
C GLU A 71 -4.43 -1.31 2.12
N ARG A 72 -4.99 -0.45 2.96
CA ARG A 72 -5.28 0.94 2.64
C ARG A 72 -4.11 1.78 3.14
N HIS A 73 -3.60 2.67 2.32
CA HIS A 73 -2.33 3.34 2.60
C HIS A 73 -2.47 4.83 2.90
N LEU A 74 -3.62 5.43 2.59
CA LEU A 74 -3.83 6.88 2.66
C LEU A 74 -5.00 7.31 3.54
N ASP A 75 -5.36 6.55 4.58
CA ASP A 75 -6.54 6.90 5.41
C ASP A 75 -6.35 8.24 6.17
N ASP A 76 -5.11 8.67 6.47
CA ASP A 76 -4.80 9.84 7.31
C ASP A 76 -3.69 10.73 6.74
N VAL A 77 -3.44 10.72 5.42
CA VAL A 77 -2.35 11.49 4.83
C VAL A 77 -2.90 12.66 4.02
N HIS A 78 -2.42 13.87 4.31
CA HIS A 78 -2.62 15.05 3.46
C HIS A 78 -1.93 14.82 2.12
N PHE A 79 -2.71 14.62 1.07
CA PHE A 79 -2.23 14.29 -0.26
C PHE A 79 -2.74 15.31 -1.27
N VAL A 80 -1.82 15.87 -2.04
CA VAL A 80 -2.17 16.70 -3.20
C VAL A 80 -2.41 15.81 -4.40
N ASP A 81 -3.52 16.03 -5.07
CA ASP A 81 -3.96 15.21 -6.20
C ASP A 81 -2.95 15.25 -7.36
N ARG A 82 -2.58 14.09 -7.83
CA ARG A 82 -1.67 13.82 -8.94
C ARG A 82 -2.43 13.18 -10.11
N ASP A 83 -3.56 13.77 -10.46
CA ASP A 83 -4.48 13.20 -11.48
C ASP A 83 -3.83 13.03 -12.84
N VAL A 84 -2.93 13.93 -13.24
CA VAL A 84 -2.23 13.86 -14.53
C VAL A 84 -1.31 12.65 -14.56
N GLU A 85 -0.46 12.52 -13.56
CA GLU A 85 0.49 11.40 -13.42
C GLU A 85 -0.25 10.08 -13.25
N TYR A 86 -1.33 10.06 -12.47
CA TYR A 86 -2.17 8.88 -12.31
C TYR A 86 -2.85 8.48 -13.63
N THR A 87 -3.31 9.44 -14.41
CA THR A 87 -3.91 9.17 -15.72
C THR A 87 -2.87 8.59 -16.68
N LYS A 88 -1.65 9.12 -16.69
CA LYS A 88 -0.53 8.57 -17.45
C LYS A 88 -0.23 7.13 -17.04
N LEU A 89 -0.10 6.87 -15.72
CA LEU A 89 0.10 5.52 -15.18
C LEU A 89 -1.02 4.56 -15.61
N ALA A 90 -2.27 5.01 -15.48
CA ALA A 90 -3.42 4.19 -15.81
C ALA A 90 -3.46 3.83 -17.30
N ASN A 91 -3.02 4.73 -18.17
CA ASN A 91 -2.92 4.47 -19.61
C ASN A 91 -1.81 3.47 -19.93
N LEU A 92 -0.61 3.63 -19.33
CA LEU A 92 0.47 2.66 -19.46
C LEU A 92 0.03 1.25 -19.02
N ILE A 93 -0.66 1.13 -17.88
CA ILE A 93 -1.14 -0.16 -17.38
C ILE A 93 -2.17 -0.82 -18.31
N GLN A 94 -3.05 -0.02 -18.94
CA GLN A 94 -4.21 -0.55 -19.67
C GLN A 94 -3.99 -0.73 -21.15
N PHE A 95 -3.15 0.10 -21.77
CA PHE A 95 -3.06 0.20 -23.22
C PHE A 95 -1.67 -0.12 -23.78
N ASP A 96 -0.62 -0.08 -22.94
CA ASP A 96 0.72 -0.42 -23.38
C ASP A 96 1.04 -1.90 -23.14
N GLU A 97 1.89 -2.44 -24.00
CA GLU A 97 2.39 -3.82 -23.86
C GLU A 97 3.46 -3.91 -22.76
N GLU A 98 4.01 -2.77 -22.34
CA GLU A 98 5.03 -2.72 -21.30
C GLU A 98 4.44 -3.08 -19.93
N ARG A 99 5.08 -4.04 -19.27
CA ARG A 99 4.61 -4.57 -17.99
C ARG A 99 5.49 -4.22 -16.80
N ILE A 100 6.60 -3.53 -17.07
CA ILE A 100 7.50 -2.98 -16.06
C ILE A 100 7.53 -1.48 -16.28
N ILE A 101 6.99 -0.72 -15.33
CA ILE A 101 6.86 0.74 -15.41
C ILE A 101 7.71 1.34 -14.29
N HIS A 102 8.47 2.37 -14.59
CA HIS A 102 9.28 3.08 -13.61
C HIS A 102 8.58 4.36 -13.16
N ILE A 103 8.62 4.64 -11.86
CA ILE A 103 8.32 5.96 -11.29
C ILE A 103 9.66 6.56 -10.90
N ALA A 104 10.12 7.49 -11.74
CA ALA A 104 11.42 8.12 -11.61
C ALA A 104 11.31 9.48 -10.90
N GLY A 105 12.36 9.91 -10.25
CA GLY A 105 12.45 11.24 -9.65
C GLY A 105 13.35 11.24 -8.43
N ASN A 106 13.87 12.40 -8.09
CA ASN A 106 14.74 12.57 -6.94
C ASN A 106 14.05 12.23 -5.62
N PHE A 107 14.83 12.10 -4.57
CA PHE A 107 14.30 11.99 -3.21
C PHE A 107 13.42 13.21 -2.90
N GLY A 108 12.31 12.99 -2.18
CA GLY A 108 11.39 14.08 -1.81
C GLY A 108 10.33 14.46 -2.86
N MET A 109 10.39 13.93 -4.08
CA MET A 109 9.41 14.19 -5.16
C MET A 109 8.04 13.52 -4.96
N GLY A 110 7.87 12.75 -3.90
CA GLY A 110 6.59 12.15 -3.54
C GLY A 110 6.28 10.82 -4.21
N LYS A 111 7.27 10.10 -4.75
CA LYS A 111 7.12 8.77 -5.37
C LYS A 111 6.33 7.79 -4.49
N THR A 112 6.74 7.66 -3.23
CA THR A 112 6.09 6.77 -2.25
C THR A 112 4.60 7.08 -2.06
N LEU A 113 4.25 8.36 -1.87
CA LEU A 113 2.86 8.78 -1.70
C LEU A 113 2.06 8.57 -2.97
N PHE A 114 2.63 8.87 -4.13
CA PHE A 114 2.01 8.63 -5.42
C PHE A 114 1.70 7.14 -5.62
N MET A 115 2.66 6.23 -5.34
CA MET A 115 2.45 4.79 -5.46
C MET A 115 1.38 4.27 -4.51
N LYS A 116 1.36 4.74 -3.27
CA LYS A 116 0.33 4.42 -2.29
C LYS A 116 -1.04 4.89 -2.75
N MET A 117 -1.15 6.14 -3.23
CA MET A 117 -2.38 6.69 -3.79
C MET A 117 -2.86 5.88 -5.00
N ALA A 118 -1.97 5.58 -5.93
CA ALA A 118 -2.32 4.79 -7.12
C ALA A 118 -2.82 3.39 -6.73
N CYS A 119 -2.15 2.74 -5.77
CA CYS A 119 -2.58 1.46 -5.23
C CYS A 119 -3.99 1.54 -4.61
N ASP A 120 -4.27 2.58 -3.82
CA ASP A 120 -5.58 2.77 -3.20
C ASP A 120 -6.67 3.14 -4.22
N ARG A 121 -6.36 3.97 -5.21
CA ARG A 121 -7.31 4.30 -6.30
C ARG A 121 -7.69 3.06 -7.09
N ILE A 122 -6.73 2.21 -7.46
CA ILE A 122 -6.98 0.95 -8.17
C ILE A 122 -7.87 0.02 -7.33
N ASN A 123 -7.61 -0.10 -6.04
CA ASN A 123 -8.31 -1.06 -5.20
C ASN A 123 -9.66 -0.57 -4.67
N TYR A 124 -9.79 0.74 -4.40
CA TYR A 124 -10.91 1.26 -3.60
C TYR A 124 -11.72 2.36 -4.25
N VAL A 125 -11.07 3.31 -4.96
CA VAL A 125 -11.73 4.50 -5.50
C VAL A 125 -12.32 4.22 -6.88
N ASP A 126 -11.46 3.88 -7.85
CA ASP A 126 -11.84 3.72 -9.26
C ASP A 126 -12.22 2.27 -9.61
N LYS A 127 -13.00 1.63 -8.73
CA LYS A 127 -13.35 0.18 -8.84
C LYS A 127 -13.97 -0.23 -10.16
N LYS A 128 -14.70 0.66 -10.83
CA LYS A 128 -15.33 0.35 -12.13
C LYS A 128 -14.27 0.21 -13.21
N ARG A 129 -13.30 1.13 -13.24
CA ARG A 129 -12.17 1.11 -14.17
C ARG A 129 -11.28 -0.10 -13.94
N TRP A 130 -10.99 -0.42 -12.67
CA TRP A 130 -10.03 -1.43 -12.24
C TRP A 130 -10.65 -2.76 -11.79
N LYS A 131 -11.84 -3.09 -12.31
CA LYS A 131 -12.58 -4.30 -11.90
C LYS A 131 -11.76 -5.59 -12.06
N SER A 132 -10.94 -5.67 -13.09
CA SER A 132 -10.13 -6.85 -13.41
C SER A 132 -8.73 -6.83 -12.80
N TYR A 133 -8.39 -5.80 -12.03
CA TYR A 133 -7.06 -5.61 -11.46
C TYR A 133 -7.11 -5.67 -9.93
N ALA A 134 -5.95 -5.98 -9.34
CA ALA A 134 -5.69 -5.84 -7.92
C ALA A 134 -4.26 -5.33 -7.74
N ALA A 135 -4.10 -4.28 -6.96
CA ALA A 135 -2.81 -3.66 -6.70
C ALA A 135 -2.30 -4.04 -5.31
N PHE A 136 -1.00 -4.28 -5.22
CA PHE A 136 -0.27 -4.56 -3.99
C PHE A 136 0.90 -3.60 -3.86
N TYR A 137 1.14 -3.10 -2.67
CA TYR A 137 2.25 -2.21 -2.39
C TYR A 137 3.27 -2.91 -1.48
N PHE A 138 4.53 -2.82 -1.87
CA PHE A 138 5.67 -3.30 -1.11
C PHE A 138 6.71 -2.20 -0.99
N SER A 139 7.19 -1.94 0.22
CA SER A 139 8.34 -1.06 0.48
C SER A 139 9.48 -1.91 1.02
N ASN A 140 10.63 -1.81 0.40
CA ASN A 140 11.82 -2.52 0.85
C ASN A 140 12.37 -1.89 2.14
N ASN A 141 12.80 -2.71 3.09
CA ASN A 141 13.41 -2.28 4.35
C ASN A 141 14.92 -2.49 4.40
N HIS A 142 15.52 -2.91 3.29
CA HIS A 142 16.96 -3.15 3.11
C HIS A 142 17.60 -4.15 4.09
N THR A 143 16.80 -4.90 4.85
CA THR A 143 17.32 -5.88 5.83
C THR A 143 17.60 -7.25 5.21
N LYS A 144 17.00 -7.52 4.05
CA LYS A 144 17.07 -8.79 3.32
C LYS A 144 17.05 -8.52 1.82
N ALA A 145 17.41 -9.53 1.03
CA ALA A 145 17.19 -9.52 -0.41
C ALA A 145 15.72 -9.20 -0.76
N ILE A 146 15.49 -8.47 -1.85
CA ILE A 146 14.15 -8.01 -2.26
C ILE A 146 13.20 -9.20 -2.44
N THR A 147 13.62 -10.21 -3.17
CA THR A 147 12.82 -11.43 -3.40
C THR A 147 12.43 -12.10 -2.09
N GLN A 148 13.34 -12.18 -1.13
CA GLN A 148 13.08 -12.74 0.19
C GLN A 148 12.08 -11.89 0.97
N SER A 149 12.24 -10.56 0.97
CA SER A 149 11.36 -9.62 1.67
C SER A 149 9.93 -9.65 1.10
N ILE A 150 9.79 -9.71 -0.24
CA ILE A 150 8.50 -9.86 -0.92
C ILE A 150 7.87 -11.22 -0.59
N SER A 151 8.68 -12.29 -0.56
CA SER A 151 8.24 -13.64 -0.20
C SER A 151 7.73 -13.70 1.25
N ASP A 152 8.45 -13.10 2.19
CA ASP A 152 8.04 -13.01 3.59
C ASP A 152 6.68 -12.28 3.71
N LYS A 153 6.55 -11.11 3.05
CA LYS A 153 5.31 -10.31 3.12
C LYS A 153 4.10 -11.04 2.55
N PHE A 154 4.23 -11.63 1.37
CA PHE A 154 3.06 -12.16 0.65
C PHE A 154 2.86 -13.66 0.80
N CYS A 155 3.90 -14.43 1.10
CA CYS A 155 3.81 -15.88 1.27
C CYS A 155 3.94 -16.33 2.72
N GLY A 156 4.53 -15.50 3.60
CA GLY A 156 4.85 -15.86 4.98
C GLY A 156 5.98 -16.91 5.07
N GLN A 157 6.79 -17.03 4.01
CA GLN A 157 7.91 -17.95 3.90
C GLN A 157 9.07 -17.23 3.22
N PRO A 158 10.31 -17.30 3.76
CA PRO A 158 11.42 -16.50 3.26
C PRO A 158 11.98 -16.92 1.89
N ASN A 159 11.64 -18.09 1.38
CA ASN A 159 12.25 -18.68 0.19
C ASN A 159 11.22 -19.14 -0.85
N ALA A 160 10.03 -18.52 -0.91
CA ALA A 160 9.09 -18.84 -1.96
C ALA A 160 9.62 -18.37 -3.32
N SER A 161 9.46 -19.19 -4.34
CA SER A 161 9.82 -18.82 -5.71
C SER A 161 8.94 -17.65 -6.22
N VAL A 162 9.43 -16.92 -7.22
CA VAL A 162 8.65 -15.85 -7.88
C VAL A 162 7.32 -16.38 -8.42
N GLN A 163 7.31 -17.64 -8.88
CA GLN A 163 6.08 -18.32 -9.33
C GLN A 163 5.09 -18.54 -8.18
N ASP A 164 5.58 -18.93 -6.99
CA ASP A 164 4.72 -19.14 -5.82
C ASP A 164 4.14 -17.81 -5.31
N ILE A 165 4.96 -16.74 -5.31
CA ILE A 165 4.50 -15.39 -5.02
C ILE A 165 3.37 -14.98 -5.98
N SER A 166 3.60 -15.10 -7.29
CA SER A 166 2.60 -14.80 -8.31
C SER A 166 1.33 -15.61 -8.11
N ARG A 167 1.45 -16.91 -7.92
CA ARG A 167 0.30 -17.82 -7.68
C ARG A 167 -0.48 -17.44 -6.43
N LYS A 168 0.22 -17.07 -5.34
CA LYS A 168 -0.41 -16.65 -4.09
C LYS A 168 -1.22 -15.37 -4.27
N LEU A 169 -0.65 -14.36 -4.93
CA LEU A 169 -1.35 -13.10 -5.21
C LEU A 169 -2.58 -13.31 -6.09
N HIS A 170 -2.48 -14.12 -7.15
CA HIS A 170 -3.62 -14.48 -8.00
C HIS A 170 -4.71 -15.23 -7.22
N SER A 171 -4.32 -16.16 -6.36
CA SER A 171 -5.30 -16.91 -5.55
C SER A 171 -6.04 -16.00 -4.56
N ALA A 172 -5.33 -15.04 -3.97
CA ALA A 172 -5.89 -14.06 -3.05
C ALA A 172 -6.87 -13.08 -3.70
N THR A 173 -6.77 -12.88 -5.02
CA THR A 173 -7.55 -11.87 -5.77
C THR A 173 -8.58 -12.45 -6.72
N LEU A 174 -8.86 -13.73 -6.64
CA LEU A 174 -9.79 -14.43 -7.54
C LEU A 174 -9.35 -14.29 -9.02
N LYS A 175 -8.07 -14.51 -9.28
CA LYS A 175 -7.44 -14.49 -10.62
C LYS A 175 -7.50 -13.13 -11.36
N LYS A 176 -7.55 -12.03 -10.63
CA LYS A 176 -7.40 -10.72 -11.24
C LYS A 176 -5.99 -10.52 -11.77
N SER A 177 -5.83 -9.57 -12.71
CA SER A 177 -4.50 -9.04 -13.09
C SER A 177 -3.83 -8.40 -11.88
N ILE A 178 -2.56 -8.70 -11.66
CA ILE A 178 -1.81 -8.23 -10.51
C ILE A 178 -0.93 -7.06 -10.90
N ILE A 179 -1.04 -5.96 -10.15
CA ILE A 179 -0.14 -4.83 -10.20
C ILE A 179 0.64 -4.81 -8.89
N LEU A 180 1.96 -4.98 -8.96
CA LEU A 180 2.83 -4.94 -7.79
C LEU A 180 3.66 -3.65 -7.82
N PHE A 181 3.43 -2.79 -6.85
CA PHE A 181 4.23 -1.59 -6.59
C PHE A 181 5.40 -1.96 -5.69
N ILE A 182 6.62 -1.64 -6.11
CA ILE A 182 7.86 -1.88 -5.35
C ILE A 182 8.54 -0.54 -5.11
N ASP A 183 8.65 -0.15 -3.86
CA ASP A 183 9.15 1.14 -3.41
C ASP A 183 10.41 1.00 -2.55
N ASN A 184 11.13 2.11 -2.38
CA ASN A 184 12.33 2.20 -1.57
C ASN A 184 13.43 1.23 -2.04
N ILE A 185 13.80 1.32 -3.31
CA ILE A 185 14.83 0.50 -3.92
C ILE A 185 16.14 1.29 -3.95
N SER A 186 17.16 0.75 -3.27
CA SER A 186 18.50 1.31 -3.35
C SER A 186 19.17 0.98 -4.68
N LYS A 187 20.20 1.74 -5.05
CA LYS A 187 21.00 1.46 -6.26
C LYS A 187 21.62 0.05 -6.24
N ILE A 188 21.94 -0.46 -5.04
CA ILE A 188 22.52 -1.81 -4.87
C ILE A 188 21.46 -2.88 -5.18
N ASP A 189 20.23 -2.65 -4.77
CA ASP A 189 19.12 -3.61 -4.91
C ASP A 189 18.47 -3.57 -6.29
N LEU A 190 18.78 -2.56 -7.13
CA LEU A 190 18.10 -2.33 -8.40
C LEU A 190 18.22 -3.50 -9.36
N ASN A 191 19.40 -4.12 -9.44
CA ASN A 191 19.62 -5.28 -10.32
C ASN A 191 18.78 -6.48 -9.90
N GLU A 192 18.73 -6.79 -8.59
CA GLU A 192 17.90 -7.87 -8.06
C GLU A 192 16.41 -7.57 -8.28
N CYS A 193 15.98 -6.32 -8.03
CA CYS A 193 14.60 -5.88 -8.28
C CYS A 193 14.21 -6.06 -9.76
N THR A 194 15.11 -5.69 -10.68
CA THR A 194 14.87 -5.82 -12.11
C THR A 194 14.75 -7.30 -12.53
N GLU A 195 15.60 -8.17 -12.03
CA GLU A 195 15.52 -9.60 -12.32
C GLU A 195 14.25 -10.23 -11.72
N PHE A 196 13.89 -9.85 -10.50
CA PHE A 196 12.60 -10.22 -9.90
C PHE A 196 11.44 -9.76 -10.79
N ALA A 197 11.45 -8.51 -11.23
CA ALA A 197 10.39 -7.94 -12.06
C ALA A 197 10.21 -8.70 -13.37
N LYS A 198 11.31 -8.96 -14.09
CA LYS A 198 11.31 -9.75 -15.33
C LYS A 198 10.76 -11.16 -15.10
N ALA A 199 11.16 -11.81 -14.00
CA ALA A 199 10.66 -13.14 -13.66
C ALA A 199 9.15 -13.09 -13.31
N PHE A 200 8.70 -12.11 -12.55
CA PHE A 200 7.31 -11.97 -12.12
C PHE A 200 6.35 -11.72 -13.29
N VAL A 201 6.71 -10.84 -14.23
CA VAL A 201 5.87 -10.59 -15.42
C VAL A 201 5.84 -11.77 -16.37
N LYS A 202 6.90 -12.62 -16.39
CA LYS A 202 6.92 -13.88 -17.15
C LYS A 202 6.02 -14.97 -16.54
N CYS A 203 5.80 -14.96 -15.21
CA CYS A 203 4.97 -15.97 -14.56
C CYS A 203 3.52 -15.93 -15.03
N ASN A 204 3.00 -14.76 -15.37
CA ASN A 204 1.65 -14.58 -15.88
C ASN A 204 1.58 -13.33 -16.77
N LYS A 205 0.93 -13.46 -17.93
CA LYS A 205 0.73 -12.34 -18.87
C LYS A 205 -0.05 -11.16 -18.28
N ASN A 206 -0.77 -11.40 -17.19
CA ASN A 206 -1.58 -10.40 -16.50
C ASN A 206 -0.84 -9.78 -15.28
N ASN A 207 0.45 -10.06 -15.12
CA ASN A 207 1.26 -9.44 -14.08
C ASN A 207 1.91 -8.16 -14.62
N GLN A 208 1.90 -7.13 -13.78
CA GLN A 208 2.60 -5.87 -14.02
C GLN A 208 3.36 -5.46 -12.77
N ILE A 209 4.47 -4.77 -12.93
CA ILE A 209 5.26 -4.22 -11.84
C ILE A 209 5.50 -2.73 -12.07
N ILE A 210 5.38 -1.96 -10.99
CA ILE A 210 5.72 -0.55 -10.94
C ILE A 210 6.83 -0.37 -9.91
N ILE A 211 7.96 0.19 -10.31
CA ILE A 211 9.17 0.32 -9.48
C ILE A 211 9.50 1.80 -9.29
N ALA A 212 9.69 2.22 -8.04
CA ALA A 212 10.22 3.54 -7.73
C ALA A 212 11.76 3.53 -7.85
N ILE A 213 12.29 4.46 -8.65
CA ILE A 213 13.74 4.63 -8.88
C ILE A 213 14.10 6.12 -8.85
N ASP A 214 15.39 6.44 -8.71
CA ASP A 214 15.85 7.83 -8.66
C ASP A 214 15.85 8.48 -10.04
N SER A 215 16.25 7.76 -11.07
CA SER A 215 16.24 8.25 -12.46
C SER A 215 15.98 7.12 -13.42
N SER A 216 15.39 7.42 -14.57
CA SER A 216 15.18 6.44 -15.65
C SER A 216 15.39 7.08 -17.01
N ASP A 217 16.13 6.39 -17.85
CA ASP A 217 16.25 6.72 -19.28
C ASP A 217 15.19 5.99 -20.13
N ASP A 218 14.33 5.17 -19.49
CA ASP A 218 13.31 4.40 -20.16
C ASP A 218 12.16 5.28 -20.65
N ALA A 219 11.64 4.98 -21.83
CA ALA A 219 10.47 5.68 -22.39
C ALA A 219 9.20 5.49 -21.54
N PHE A 220 9.12 4.40 -20.78
CA PHE A 220 7.96 4.03 -19.95
C PHE A 220 8.16 4.40 -18.49
N HIS A 221 8.48 5.67 -18.24
CA HIS A 221 8.59 6.19 -16.89
C HIS A 221 7.58 7.31 -16.62
N ILE A 222 7.30 7.52 -15.35
CA ILE A 222 6.48 8.61 -14.83
C ILE A 222 7.31 9.39 -13.83
N GLU A 223 7.42 10.68 -14.06
CA GLU A 223 8.02 11.60 -13.10
C GLU A 223 6.90 12.34 -12.37
N PRO A 224 6.81 12.24 -11.03
CA PRO A 224 5.95 13.10 -10.26
C PRO A 224 6.35 14.56 -10.48
N GLY A 225 5.39 15.40 -10.84
CA GLY A 225 5.66 16.80 -11.15
C GLY A 225 6.14 17.59 -9.93
N GLU A 226 6.76 18.73 -10.18
CA GLU A 226 7.15 19.69 -9.15
C GLU A 226 5.92 20.31 -8.47
N PHE A 227 6.05 20.69 -7.21
CA PHE A 227 5.07 21.50 -6.51
C PHE A 227 5.30 22.98 -6.83
N ARG A 228 4.24 23.61 -7.34
CA ARG A 228 4.15 25.04 -7.60
C ARG A 228 3.09 25.64 -6.68
N GLU A 229 2.85 26.94 -6.78
CA GLU A 229 1.85 27.64 -5.96
C GLU A 229 0.49 26.94 -5.89
N LYS A 230 0.06 26.36 -7.03
CA LYS A 230 -1.22 25.63 -7.08
C LYS A 230 -1.23 24.41 -6.16
N GLU A 231 -0.17 23.61 -6.21
CA GLU A 231 -0.03 22.40 -5.39
C GLU A 231 0.20 22.76 -3.92
N VAL A 232 0.96 23.83 -3.62
CA VAL A 232 1.12 24.36 -2.27
C VAL A 232 -0.22 24.82 -1.70
N ARG A 233 -1.04 25.51 -2.48
CA ARG A 233 -2.39 25.94 -2.07
C ARG A 233 -3.29 24.74 -1.79
N LEU A 234 -3.27 23.72 -2.64
CA LEU A 234 -4.03 22.49 -2.41
C LEU A 234 -3.55 21.75 -1.15
N LEU A 235 -2.25 21.77 -0.90
CA LEU A 235 -1.68 21.20 0.31
C LEU A 235 -2.14 21.96 1.55
N ALA A 236 -2.07 23.30 1.57
CA ALA A 236 -2.58 24.12 2.66
C ALA A 236 -4.06 23.86 2.95
N ASN A 237 -4.87 23.80 1.90
CA ASN A 237 -6.29 23.48 2.03
C ASN A 237 -6.53 22.09 2.64
N SER A 238 -5.64 21.11 2.39
CA SER A 238 -5.75 19.78 2.99
C SER A 238 -5.51 19.77 4.50
N TYR A 239 -4.85 20.81 5.01
CA TYR A 239 -4.65 21.07 6.45
C TYR A 239 -5.72 22.01 7.05
N ASP A 240 -6.76 22.35 6.27
CA ASP A 240 -7.79 23.32 6.65
C ASP A 240 -7.23 24.70 7.00
N ILE A 241 -6.17 25.14 6.29
CA ILE A 241 -5.51 26.41 6.54
C ILE A 241 -5.76 27.37 5.39
N GLU A 242 -6.20 28.58 5.73
CA GLU A 242 -6.17 29.72 4.82
C GLU A 242 -4.80 30.41 4.90
N MET A 243 -4.06 30.37 3.79
CA MET A 243 -2.78 31.03 3.65
C MET A 243 -2.90 32.23 2.71
N GLU A 244 -2.16 33.28 3.01
CA GLU A 244 -2.05 34.43 2.10
C GLU A 244 -1.30 34.03 0.82
N SER A 245 -1.61 34.70 -0.30
CA SER A 245 -0.96 34.38 -1.57
C SER A 245 0.55 34.66 -1.56
N SER A 246 1.00 35.60 -0.74
CA SER A 246 2.42 35.88 -0.47
C SER A 246 3.13 34.70 0.16
N ASP A 247 2.51 34.09 1.18
CA ASP A 247 3.09 32.95 1.90
C ASP A 247 3.14 31.71 1.01
N ILE A 248 2.10 31.50 0.20
CA ILE A 248 2.04 30.40 -0.78
C ILE A 248 3.17 30.54 -1.80
N TYR A 249 3.36 31.76 -2.34
CA TYR A 249 4.45 32.04 -3.27
C TYR A 249 5.80 31.77 -2.63
N GLU A 250 6.01 32.27 -1.42
CA GLU A 250 7.27 32.10 -0.69
C GLU A 250 7.57 30.62 -0.40
N ILE A 251 6.57 29.82 0.03
CA ILE A 251 6.74 28.37 0.21
C ILE A 251 7.07 27.69 -1.13
N SER A 252 6.43 28.09 -2.22
CA SER A 252 6.70 27.53 -3.54
C SER A 252 8.14 27.74 -3.97
N GLU A 253 8.65 28.97 -3.80
CA GLU A 253 10.04 29.32 -4.11
C GLU A 253 11.04 28.56 -3.21
N LEU A 254 10.81 28.56 -1.89
CA LEU A 254 11.68 27.87 -0.92
C LEU A 254 11.71 26.37 -1.12
N SER A 255 10.60 25.78 -1.48
CA SER A 255 10.53 24.33 -1.72
C SER A 255 11.24 23.91 -2.99
N ASN A 256 11.54 24.85 -3.90
CA ASN A 256 12.18 24.60 -5.19
C ASN A 256 11.54 23.41 -5.94
N GLY A 257 10.21 23.33 -5.88
CA GLY A 257 9.43 22.25 -6.52
C GLY A 257 9.35 20.92 -5.76
N TYR A 258 10.08 20.77 -4.65
CA TYR A 258 10.08 19.52 -3.88
C TYR A 258 8.86 19.41 -2.95
N PRO A 259 7.96 18.43 -3.15
CA PRO A 259 6.78 18.24 -2.30
C PRO A 259 7.07 18.06 -0.81
N VAL A 260 8.18 17.42 -0.47
CA VAL A 260 8.58 17.19 0.93
C VAL A 260 8.86 18.52 1.65
N TYR A 261 9.52 19.45 1.00
CA TYR A 261 9.83 20.75 1.60
C TYR A 261 8.58 21.63 1.67
N ALA A 262 7.76 21.64 0.63
CA ALA A 262 6.46 22.33 0.65
C ALA A 262 5.60 21.84 1.82
N ARG A 263 5.55 20.53 2.03
CA ARG A 263 4.80 19.93 3.14
C ARG A 263 5.32 20.40 4.50
N TYR A 264 6.63 20.33 4.74
CA TYR A 264 7.20 20.78 6.01
C TYR A 264 6.98 22.27 6.25
N SER A 265 7.05 23.09 5.19
CA SER A 265 6.77 24.53 5.28
C SER A 265 5.33 24.81 5.66
N VAL A 266 4.36 24.10 5.06
CA VAL A 266 2.95 24.20 5.44
C VAL A 266 2.72 23.71 6.87
N GLU A 267 3.33 22.59 7.27
CA GLU A 267 3.26 22.10 8.66
C GLU A 267 3.88 23.08 9.67
N ALA A 268 4.96 23.78 9.32
CA ALA A 268 5.55 24.82 10.16
C ALA A 268 4.60 26.02 10.30
N TYR A 269 3.98 26.44 9.20
CA TYR A 269 2.98 27.51 9.19
C TYR A 269 1.79 27.19 10.10
N THR A 270 1.32 25.94 10.17
CA THR A 270 0.25 25.51 11.11
C THR A 270 0.62 25.76 12.57
N LYS A 271 1.91 25.77 12.89
CA LYS A 271 2.44 25.97 14.23
C LYS A 271 2.76 27.45 14.53
N GLY A 272 2.37 28.35 13.63
CA GLY A 272 2.59 29.80 13.76
C GLY A 272 4.03 30.24 13.47
N ILE A 273 4.83 29.38 12.82
CA ILE A 273 6.20 29.71 12.42
C ILE A 273 6.12 30.47 11.09
N LYS A 274 6.54 31.72 11.07
CA LYS A 274 6.54 32.54 9.86
C LYS A 274 7.69 32.15 8.93
N ILE A 275 7.34 31.93 7.68
CA ILE A 275 8.30 31.48 6.65
C ILE A 275 9.30 32.57 6.29
N ALA A 276 8.90 33.84 6.35
CA ALA A 276 9.78 34.99 6.16
C ALA A 276 11.00 35.02 7.08
N ASP A 277 10.99 34.27 8.18
CA ASP A 277 12.15 34.13 9.07
C ASP A 277 13.24 33.20 8.50
N TYR A 278 12.95 32.52 7.37
CA TYR A 278 13.88 31.59 6.72
C TYR A 278 14.52 32.23 5.48
N ASN A 279 15.72 32.76 5.62
CA ASN A 279 16.45 33.36 4.50
C ASN A 279 16.92 32.34 3.43
N ASN A 280 16.88 31.05 3.74
CA ASN A 280 17.21 29.97 2.82
C ASN A 280 16.79 28.62 3.42
N LEU A 281 16.81 27.55 2.58
CA LEU A 281 16.50 26.18 2.96
C LEU A 281 17.37 25.67 4.14
N GLU A 282 18.62 26.14 4.23
CA GLU A 282 19.56 25.76 5.30
C GLU A 282 19.10 26.26 6.67
N ASN A 283 18.65 27.50 6.77
CA ASN A 283 18.10 28.05 8.01
C ASN A 283 16.79 27.37 8.40
N TYR A 284 15.96 26.99 7.42
CA TYR A 284 14.75 26.22 7.66
C TYR A 284 15.09 24.85 8.25
N ILE A 285 16.03 24.11 7.65
CA ILE A 285 16.47 22.80 8.13
C ILE A 285 17.10 22.91 9.52
N ALA A 286 17.94 23.92 9.76
CA ALA A 286 18.55 24.16 11.06
C ALA A 286 17.49 24.41 12.15
N ASN A 287 16.50 25.25 11.88
CA ASN A 287 15.39 25.50 12.80
C ASN A 287 14.48 24.28 13.00
N LEU A 288 14.31 23.44 11.97
CA LEU A 288 13.59 22.18 12.07
C LEU A 288 14.33 21.20 13.00
N VAL A 289 15.65 21.10 12.87
CA VAL A 289 16.51 20.32 13.75
C VAL A 289 16.47 20.85 15.18
N ASP A 290 16.51 22.18 15.37
CA ASP A 290 16.41 22.80 16.70
C ASP A 290 15.03 22.62 17.32
N SER A 291 13.96 22.67 16.52
CA SER A 291 12.60 22.38 17.01
C SER A 291 12.43 20.92 17.42
N LEU A 292 13.12 20.00 16.74
CA LEU A 292 13.15 18.57 17.09
C LEU A 292 13.99 18.32 18.37
N ASN A 293 15.04 19.10 18.61
CA ASN A 293 15.82 19.05 19.85
C ASN A 293 15.03 19.51 21.08
N ASN A 294 14.02 20.35 20.90
CA ASN A 294 13.13 20.83 21.96
C ASN A 294 11.91 19.90 22.20
N LEU A 295 11.62 18.99 21.30
CA LEU A 295 10.65 17.90 21.50
C LEU A 295 11.40 16.72 22.11
N GLU A 296 10.98 16.27 23.30
CA GLU A 296 11.59 15.16 24.02
C GLU A 296 12.06 14.01 23.09
N LYS A 297 13.32 14.03 22.88
CA LYS A 297 14.28 13.00 22.50
C LYS A 297 13.74 11.64 22.11
N SER A 298 13.51 11.42 20.85
CA SER A 298 13.90 10.14 20.29
C SER A 298 15.12 10.38 19.39
N SER A 299 16.27 9.81 19.77
CA SER A 299 17.50 9.74 18.95
C SER A 299 17.22 9.32 17.50
N LEU A 300 16.13 8.60 17.29
CA LEU A 300 15.62 8.17 15.99
C LEU A 300 15.21 9.33 15.06
N SER A 301 14.59 10.38 15.59
CA SER A 301 14.17 11.55 14.80
C SER A 301 15.36 12.34 14.29
N ILE A 302 16.39 12.46 15.11
CA ILE A 302 17.66 13.11 14.72
C ILE A 302 18.38 12.28 13.65
N ILE A 303 18.44 10.95 13.82
CA ILE A 303 19.04 10.04 12.85
C ILE A 303 18.29 10.07 11.52
N ILE A 304 16.95 10.14 11.54
CA ILE A 304 16.13 10.27 10.33
C ILE A 304 16.41 11.61 9.62
N CYS A 305 16.44 12.72 10.35
CA CYS A 305 16.79 14.03 9.77
C CYS A 305 18.21 14.03 9.20
N LEU A 306 19.18 13.47 9.92
CA LEU A 306 20.56 13.34 9.46
C LEU A 306 20.68 12.42 8.24
N SER A 307 19.93 11.32 8.18
CA SER A 307 19.92 10.43 7.04
C SER A 307 19.31 11.07 5.79
N LEU A 308 18.30 11.92 5.97
CA LEU A 308 17.69 12.71 4.90
C LEU A 308 18.68 13.75 4.34
N LEU A 309 19.39 14.44 5.22
CA LEU A 309 20.40 15.44 4.87
C LEU A 309 21.62 14.80 4.17
N LEU A 310 22.04 13.60 4.61
CA LEU A 310 23.18 12.88 4.03
C LEU A 310 22.87 12.24 2.67
N GLN A 311 21.61 11.86 2.42
CA GLN A 311 21.21 11.31 1.11
C GLN A 311 21.22 12.33 -0.02
N ASP A 312 20.96 13.61 0.27
CA ASP A 312 20.97 14.68 -0.74
C ASP A 312 22.34 15.32 -0.96
N GLY A 313 23.41 14.76 -0.41
CA GLY A 313 24.77 15.24 -0.64
C GLY A 313 25.07 16.61 0.01
N ILE A 314 24.30 17.01 1.01
CA ILE A 314 24.61 18.19 1.83
C ILE A 314 25.90 17.87 2.60
N GLU A 315 26.97 18.63 2.29
CA GLU A 315 28.29 18.44 2.90
C GLU A 315 28.18 18.46 4.44
N THR A 316 28.84 17.50 5.07
CA THR A 316 28.95 17.32 6.54
C THR A 316 29.45 18.54 7.31
N LYS A 317 29.87 19.61 6.64
CA LYS A 317 30.26 20.92 7.24
C LYS A 317 29.14 21.64 7.96
N LEU A 318 27.87 21.31 7.71
CA LEU A 318 26.71 21.92 8.40
C LEU A 318 26.36 21.22 9.73
N LEU A 319 27.01 20.11 10.06
CA LEU A 319 26.72 19.31 11.25
C LEU A 319 27.74 19.43 12.39
N LEU A 320 28.79 20.25 12.21
CA LEU A 320 29.79 20.60 13.20
C LEU A 320 29.68 22.08 13.58
#